data_09d47975ceb1aaecef1e40d63f86e55a
#
_entry.id   09d47975ceb1aaecef1e40d63f86e55a
#
_cell.length_a   1.000
_cell.length_b   1.000
_cell.length_c   1.000
_cell.angle_alpha   90.00
_cell.angle_beta   90.00
_cell.angle_gamma   90.00
#
_symmetry.space_group_name_H-M   'P 1'
#
loop_
_entity.id
_entity.type
_entity.pdbx_description
1 polymer ?
#
loop_
_entity_poly.entity_id
_entity_poly.type
_entity_poly.pdbx_seq_one_letter_code
_entity_poly.pdbx_strand_id
1 'polypeptide(L)'
;MSKEIKILNRSKISQKILRLAWEIYENNCDENEIVLIGIGSKGMIIANELSINLCKISEISPILGRLDVNKKSSTDSKIDILEDKFKDKVIIICDDVLNSGKTLMYALKTFLSTSIKKMSVLVLIDRNHNSYPIKADYIGLSLSTTLKEYIKVVLFGDDQGVYLS
;
A
#
# COMPACT_ATOMS: atom_id res chain seq x y z
N MET A 1 -18.47 25.88 -0.79
CA MET A 1 -18.47 24.42 -0.98
C MET A 1 -17.40 24.08 -2.01
N SER A 2 -16.31 23.49 -1.58
CA SER A 2 -15.30 22.97 -2.51
C SER A 2 -15.93 21.82 -3.31
N LYS A 3 -15.90 21.92 -4.62
CA LYS A 3 -16.49 20.91 -5.51
C LYS A 3 -15.57 19.68 -5.52
N GLU A 4 -16.01 18.58 -4.92
CA GLU A 4 -15.28 17.32 -4.91
C GLU A 4 -15.13 16.82 -6.38
N ILE A 5 -13.90 16.61 -6.83
CA ILE A 5 -13.60 16.18 -8.20
C ILE A 5 -13.16 14.72 -8.17
N LYS A 6 -13.88 13.84 -8.88
CA LYS A 6 -13.48 12.43 -9.03
C LYS A 6 -12.30 12.31 -10.00
N ILE A 7 -11.13 11.93 -9.50
CA ILE A 7 -9.90 11.74 -10.28
C ILE A 7 -9.84 10.34 -10.89
N LEU A 8 -10.14 9.30 -10.08
CA LEU A 8 -10.20 7.92 -10.51
C LEU A 8 -11.56 7.32 -10.20
N ASN A 9 -12.12 6.59 -11.16
CA ASN A 9 -13.28 5.73 -10.95
C ASN A 9 -12.83 4.30 -10.62
N ARG A 10 -13.77 3.42 -10.30
CA ARG A 10 -13.52 2.01 -9.98
C ARG A 10 -12.66 1.30 -11.04
N SER A 11 -13.02 1.43 -12.32
CA SER A 11 -12.30 0.79 -13.42
C SER A 11 -10.84 1.23 -13.49
N LYS A 12 -10.58 2.54 -13.36
CA LYS A 12 -9.21 3.10 -13.35
C LYS A 12 -8.40 2.62 -12.15
N ILE A 13 -9.02 2.49 -10.97
CA ILE A 13 -8.36 1.93 -9.78
C ILE A 13 -7.93 0.49 -10.05
N SER A 14 -8.83 -0.36 -10.56
CA SER A 14 -8.53 -1.76 -10.87
C SER A 14 -7.43 -1.89 -11.92
N GLN A 15 -7.41 -1.05 -12.95
CA GLN A 15 -6.35 -1.03 -13.96
C GLN A 15 -4.99 -0.67 -13.33
N LYS A 16 -4.95 0.29 -12.41
CA LYS A 16 -3.71 0.67 -11.71
C LYS A 16 -3.21 -0.45 -10.80
N ILE A 17 -4.10 -1.11 -10.07
CA ILE A 17 -3.73 -2.24 -9.21
C ILE A 17 -3.20 -3.41 -10.05
N LEU A 18 -3.81 -3.69 -11.21
CA LEU A 18 -3.29 -4.71 -12.13
C LEU A 18 -1.89 -4.35 -12.65
N ARG A 19 -1.65 -3.10 -13.06
CA ARG A 19 -0.33 -2.62 -13.46
C ARG A 19 0.70 -2.76 -12.33
N LEU A 20 0.32 -2.39 -11.10
CA LEU A 20 1.17 -2.54 -9.93
C LEU A 20 1.51 -4.01 -9.64
N ALA A 21 0.56 -4.94 -9.85
CA ALA A 21 0.84 -6.37 -9.72
C ALA A 21 1.88 -6.85 -10.74
N TRP A 22 1.84 -6.37 -11.99
CA TRP A 22 2.86 -6.64 -13.00
C TRP A 22 4.23 -6.07 -12.60
N GLU A 23 4.28 -4.84 -12.09
CA GLU A 23 5.53 -4.22 -11.61
C GLU A 23 6.13 -5.01 -10.43
N ILE A 24 5.29 -5.48 -9.50
CA ILE A 24 5.73 -6.36 -8.40
C ILE A 24 6.33 -7.65 -8.96
N TYR A 25 5.64 -8.30 -9.90
CA TYR A 25 6.11 -9.53 -10.52
C TYR A 25 7.46 -9.32 -11.22
N GLU A 26 7.59 -8.29 -12.06
CA GLU A 26 8.83 -7.98 -12.76
C GLU A 26 10.03 -7.76 -11.83
N ASN A 27 9.81 -7.11 -10.69
CA ASN A 27 10.86 -6.83 -9.72
C ASN A 27 11.16 -7.99 -8.75
N ASN A 28 10.37 -9.07 -8.78
CA ASN A 28 10.46 -10.19 -7.84
C ASN A 28 10.18 -11.54 -8.51
N CYS A 29 10.48 -11.68 -9.81
CA CYS A 29 10.15 -12.89 -10.58
C CYS A 29 10.88 -14.16 -10.09
N ASP A 30 11.97 -14.02 -9.32
CA ASP A 30 12.71 -15.13 -8.73
C ASP A 30 12.17 -15.57 -7.37
N GLU A 31 11.13 -14.90 -6.85
CA GLU A 31 10.51 -15.21 -5.55
C GLU A 31 9.36 -16.20 -5.73
N ASN A 32 9.30 -17.22 -4.85
CA ASN A 32 8.15 -18.12 -4.76
C ASN A 32 7.03 -17.55 -3.89
N GLU A 33 7.39 -16.76 -2.88
CA GLU A 33 6.47 -16.15 -1.92
C GLU A 33 6.80 -14.68 -1.71
N ILE A 34 5.77 -13.84 -1.64
CA ILE A 34 5.86 -12.41 -1.29
C ILE A 34 4.83 -12.11 -0.21
N VAL A 35 5.24 -11.33 0.79
CA VAL A 35 4.35 -10.89 1.86
C VAL A 35 3.77 -9.52 1.52
N LEU A 36 2.46 -9.42 1.44
CA LEU A 36 1.72 -8.18 1.22
C LEU A 36 1.10 -7.74 2.54
N ILE A 37 1.56 -6.62 3.08
CA ILE A 37 1.07 -6.06 4.35
C ILE A 37 0.21 -4.84 4.06
N GLY A 38 -1.10 -4.98 4.29
CA GLY A 38 -2.03 -3.85 4.18
C GLY A 38 -2.08 -3.02 5.46
N ILE A 39 -1.86 -1.71 5.36
CA ILE A 39 -2.05 -0.78 6.49
C ILE A 39 -3.52 -0.46 6.64
N GLY A 40 -4.09 -0.85 7.79
CA GLY A 40 -5.50 -0.62 8.10
C GLY A 40 -6.44 -1.33 7.10
N SER A 41 -7.68 -0.87 7.04
CA SER A 41 -8.70 -1.48 6.17
C SER A 41 -8.48 -1.20 4.69
N LYS A 42 -8.11 0.02 4.32
CA LYS A 42 -7.92 0.40 2.91
C LYS A 42 -6.66 -0.23 2.31
N GLY A 43 -5.54 -0.21 3.06
CA GLY A 43 -4.33 -0.91 2.65
C GLY A 43 -4.56 -2.40 2.48
N MET A 44 -5.39 -3.02 3.33
CA MET A 44 -5.74 -4.43 3.22
C MET A 44 -6.59 -4.75 1.98
N ILE A 45 -7.52 -3.86 1.59
CA ILE A 45 -8.28 -4.02 0.34
C ILE A 45 -7.32 -4.01 -0.86
N ILE A 46 -6.37 -3.08 -0.89
CA ILE A 46 -5.36 -3.01 -1.96
C ILE A 46 -4.50 -4.28 -1.97
N ALA A 47 -4.01 -4.73 -0.82
CA ALA A 47 -3.20 -5.94 -0.70
C ALA A 47 -3.96 -7.18 -1.19
N ASN A 48 -5.25 -7.31 -0.88
CA ASN A 48 -6.11 -8.38 -1.38
C ASN A 48 -6.24 -8.37 -2.90
N GLU A 49 -6.52 -7.22 -3.50
CA GLU A 49 -6.64 -7.11 -4.96
C GLU A 49 -5.31 -7.39 -5.66
N LEU A 50 -4.19 -6.94 -5.09
CA LEU A 50 -2.85 -7.28 -5.59
C LEU A 50 -2.59 -8.79 -5.52
N SER A 51 -2.95 -9.44 -4.41
CA SER A 51 -2.83 -10.89 -4.23
C SER A 51 -3.58 -11.66 -5.31
N ILE A 52 -4.84 -11.29 -5.55
CA ILE A 52 -5.68 -11.92 -6.59
C ILE A 52 -5.04 -11.75 -7.97
N ASN A 53 -4.53 -10.57 -8.29
CA ASN A 53 -3.89 -10.30 -9.58
C ASN A 53 -2.56 -11.06 -9.72
N LEU A 54 -1.72 -11.08 -8.68
CA LEU A 54 -0.45 -11.83 -8.68
C LEU A 54 -0.66 -13.32 -8.93
N CYS A 55 -1.66 -13.93 -8.28
CA CYS A 55 -2.01 -15.33 -8.51
C CYS A 55 -2.47 -15.63 -9.95
N LYS A 56 -3.03 -14.63 -10.65
CA LYS A 56 -3.46 -14.78 -12.05
C LYS A 56 -2.32 -14.64 -13.06
N ILE A 57 -1.32 -13.82 -12.76
CA ILE A 57 -0.26 -13.45 -13.71
C ILE A 57 1.07 -14.17 -13.45
N SER A 58 1.22 -14.86 -12.31
CA SER A 58 2.48 -15.47 -11.89
C SER A 58 2.25 -16.71 -11.03
N GLU A 59 3.34 -17.45 -10.78
CA GLU A 59 3.38 -18.56 -9.82
C GLU A 59 3.73 -18.10 -8.39
N ILE A 60 3.89 -16.81 -8.15
CA ILE A 60 4.16 -16.25 -6.82
C ILE A 60 2.97 -16.51 -5.91
N SER A 61 3.24 -17.04 -4.73
CA SER A 61 2.25 -17.23 -3.66
C SER A 61 2.26 -16.03 -2.69
N PRO A 62 1.26 -15.12 -2.75
CA PRO A 62 1.19 -14.00 -1.84
C PRO A 62 0.76 -14.44 -0.44
N ILE A 63 1.46 -13.97 0.58
CA ILE A 63 1.06 -14.08 1.99
C ILE A 63 0.48 -12.75 2.41
N LEU A 64 -0.74 -12.73 2.90
CA LEU A 64 -1.43 -11.51 3.32
C LEU A 64 -1.29 -11.29 4.82
N GLY A 65 -1.04 -10.06 5.20
CA GLY A 65 -1.07 -9.60 6.58
C GLY A 65 -1.64 -8.21 6.69
N ARG A 66 -2.24 -7.91 7.85
CA ARG A 66 -2.76 -6.59 8.19
C ARG A 66 -1.91 -5.97 9.30
N LEU A 67 -1.59 -4.72 9.14
CA LEU A 67 -0.91 -3.91 10.13
C LEU A 67 -1.79 -2.72 10.51
N ASP A 68 -2.18 -2.66 11.77
CA ASP A 68 -2.84 -1.49 12.34
C ASP A 68 -1.80 -0.62 13.08
N VAL A 69 -1.59 0.58 12.56
CA VAL A 69 -0.60 1.54 13.09
C VAL A 69 -1.28 2.50 14.03
N ASN A 70 -0.82 2.54 15.29
CA ASN A 70 -1.27 3.57 16.22
C ASN A 70 -0.46 4.86 16.02
N LYS A 71 -1.10 5.90 15.49
CA LYS A 71 -0.47 7.20 15.21
C LYS A 71 -0.09 7.99 16.46
N LYS A 72 -0.62 7.61 17.64
CA LYS A 72 -0.37 8.30 18.93
C LYS A 72 0.75 7.66 19.74
N SER A 73 0.99 6.37 19.54
CA SER A 73 2.02 5.59 20.24
C SER A 73 2.77 4.73 19.25
N SER A 74 4.06 4.98 19.09
CA SER A 74 4.93 4.20 18.19
C SER A 74 5.15 2.75 18.65
N THR A 75 4.67 2.40 19.84
CA THR A 75 4.85 1.08 20.46
C THR A 75 3.70 0.11 20.21
N ASP A 76 2.55 0.57 19.72
CA ASP A 76 1.32 -0.22 19.68
C ASP A 76 0.85 -0.58 18.26
N SER A 77 1.75 -0.71 17.31
CA SER A 77 1.41 -1.29 16.00
C SER A 77 1.12 -2.78 16.17
N LYS A 78 -0.03 -3.22 15.65
CA LYS A 78 -0.47 -4.62 15.71
C LYS A 78 -0.44 -5.23 14.33
N ILE A 79 0.32 -6.31 14.19
CA ILE A 79 0.35 -7.15 12.99
C ILE A 79 -0.41 -8.45 13.28
N ASP A 80 -1.18 -8.92 12.31
CA ASP A 80 -2.05 -10.10 12.44
C ASP A 80 -1.42 -11.40 11.94
N ILE A 81 -0.16 -11.37 11.46
CA ILE A 81 0.57 -12.56 11.04
C ILE A 81 1.80 -12.79 11.93
N LEU A 82 2.19 -14.05 12.07
CA LEU A 82 3.35 -14.46 12.85
C LEU A 82 4.66 -14.11 12.12
N GLU A 83 5.73 -13.90 12.90
CA GLU A 83 7.06 -13.52 12.39
C GLU A 83 7.63 -14.54 11.40
N ASP A 84 7.40 -15.84 11.60
CA ASP A 84 7.84 -16.91 10.71
C ASP A 84 7.26 -16.78 9.28
N LYS A 85 6.12 -16.09 9.13
CA LYS A 85 5.49 -15.86 7.84
C LYS A 85 6.18 -14.79 6.99
N PHE A 86 6.93 -13.89 7.60
CA PHE A 86 7.59 -12.79 6.89
C PHE A 86 9.11 -12.75 7.06
N LYS A 87 9.67 -13.52 8.01
CA LYS A 87 11.12 -13.61 8.21
C LYS A 87 11.83 -14.08 6.92
N ASP A 88 12.92 -13.40 6.58
CA ASP A 88 13.77 -13.64 5.41
C ASP A 88 13.03 -13.61 4.05
N LYS A 89 11.86 -12.95 4.00
CA LYS A 89 11.05 -12.80 2.79
C LYS A 89 11.05 -11.36 2.26
N VAL A 90 10.56 -11.22 1.03
CA VAL A 90 10.21 -9.93 0.44
C VAL A 90 8.89 -9.46 1.04
N ILE A 91 8.88 -8.25 1.59
CA ILE A 91 7.69 -7.60 2.14
C ILE A 91 7.32 -6.40 1.27
N ILE A 92 6.05 -6.25 0.95
CA ILE A 92 5.49 -5.06 0.33
C ILE A 92 4.42 -4.49 1.24
N ILE A 93 4.66 -3.29 1.73
CA ILE A 93 3.72 -2.55 2.58
C ILE A 93 2.80 -1.74 1.70
N CYS A 94 1.49 -1.98 1.81
CA CYS A 94 0.45 -1.39 0.97
C CYS A 94 -0.39 -0.38 1.75
N ASP A 95 -0.54 0.83 1.19
CA ASP A 95 -1.41 1.87 1.74
C ASP A 95 -2.20 2.57 0.61
N ASP A 96 -3.24 3.30 0.97
CA ASP A 96 -4.06 4.03 -0.01
C ASP A 96 -3.38 5.33 -0.46
N VAL A 97 -2.89 6.14 0.46
CA VAL A 97 -2.32 7.47 0.16
C VAL A 97 -1.02 7.70 0.93
N LEU A 98 0.05 8.00 0.21
CA LEU A 98 1.26 8.58 0.79
C LEU A 98 1.08 10.10 0.91
N ASN A 99 0.92 10.56 2.13
CA ASN A 99 0.83 11.98 2.47
C ASN A 99 2.16 12.43 3.11
N SER A 100 2.22 12.59 4.42
CA SER A 100 3.47 12.97 5.11
C SER A 100 4.52 11.85 5.17
N GLY A 101 4.12 10.59 5.05
CA GLY A 101 4.97 9.41 5.23
C GLY A 101 5.06 8.91 6.67
N LYS A 102 4.45 9.62 7.63
CA LYS A 102 4.52 9.26 9.07
C LYS A 102 4.00 7.85 9.35
N THR A 103 2.83 7.50 8.81
CA THR A 103 2.21 6.18 9.00
C THR A 103 3.11 5.07 8.47
N LEU A 104 3.70 5.25 7.28
CA LEU A 104 4.63 4.29 6.68
C LEU A 104 5.91 4.13 7.50
N MET A 105 6.45 5.21 8.07
CA MET A 105 7.63 5.12 8.95
C MET A 105 7.35 4.25 10.17
N TYR A 106 6.18 4.38 10.79
CA TYR A 106 5.78 3.51 11.89
C TYR A 106 5.54 2.07 11.45
N ALA A 107 4.97 1.87 10.26
CA ALA A 107 4.80 0.55 9.69
C ALA A 107 6.15 -0.15 9.45
N LEU A 108 7.11 0.53 8.83
CA LEU A 108 8.45 0.00 8.60
C LEU A 108 9.15 -0.40 9.90
N LYS A 109 9.03 0.40 10.95
CA LYS A 109 9.61 0.12 12.26
C LYS A 109 9.22 -1.26 12.79
N THR A 110 7.99 -1.71 12.54
CA THR A 110 7.47 -3.00 13.01
C THR A 110 8.33 -4.17 12.53
N PHE A 111 8.94 -4.06 11.36
CA PHE A 111 9.72 -5.13 10.74
C PHE A 111 11.24 -5.02 10.95
N LEU A 112 11.75 -3.90 11.50
CA LEU A 112 13.20 -3.66 11.61
C LEU A 112 13.90 -4.58 12.61
N SER A 113 13.18 -5.21 13.52
CA SER A 113 13.75 -6.19 14.49
C SER A 113 13.88 -7.59 13.90
N THR A 114 13.30 -7.85 12.74
CA THR A 114 13.29 -9.16 12.08
C THR A 114 14.18 -9.11 10.84
N SER A 115 14.86 -10.21 10.54
CA SER A 115 15.61 -10.36 9.29
C SER A 115 14.62 -10.37 8.11
N ILE A 116 14.77 -9.41 7.20
CA ILE A 116 13.92 -9.22 6.02
C ILE A 116 14.80 -9.26 4.77
N LYS A 117 14.42 -10.03 3.75
CA LYS A 117 15.16 -10.09 2.48
C LYS A 117 15.12 -8.78 1.72
N LYS A 118 13.94 -8.18 1.60
CA LYS A 118 13.69 -6.91 0.91
C LYS A 118 12.40 -6.30 1.43
N MET A 119 12.34 -4.99 1.53
CA MET A 119 11.13 -4.27 1.90
C MET A 119 10.85 -3.17 0.90
N SER A 120 9.62 -3.09 0.42
CA SER A 120 9.14 -2.08 -0.51
C SER A 120 7.83 -1.48 -0.04
N VAL A 121 7.53 -0.29 -0.50
CA VAL A 121 6.30 0.44 -0.20
C VAL A 121 5.48 0.60 -1.47
N LEU A 122 4.20 0.29 -1.39
CA LEU A 122 3.22 0.48 -2.45
C LEU A 122 2.11 1.39 -1.96
N VAL A 123 1.77 2.40 -2.77
CA VAL A 123 0.62 3.28 -2.51
C VAL A 123 -0.22 3.45 -3.78
N LEU A 124 -1.52 3.56 -3.60
CA LEU A 124 -2.40 3.88 -4.72
C LEU A 124 -2.18 5.32 -5.19
N ILE A 125 -2.06 6.26 -4.26
CA ILE A 125 -1.84 7.67 -4.53
C ILE A 125 -0.62 8.20 -3.77
N ASP A 126 0.30 8.85 -4.50
CA ASP A 126 1.38 9.64 -3.92
C ASP A 126 1.09 11.14 -4.13
N ARG A 127 1.02 11.90 -3.04
CA ARG A 127 0.78 13.35 -3.05
C ARG A 127 2.06 14.19 -3.19
N ASN A 128 3.23 13.57 -3.12
CA ASN A 128 4.52 14.26 -3.12
C ASN A 128 4.69 15.32 -1.99
N HIS A 129 4.05 15.09 -0.84
CA HIS A 129 4.08 16.00 0.32
C HIS A 129 4.82 15.38 1.52
N ASN A 130 5.92 14.68 1.28
CA ASN A 130 6.63 13.94 2.30
C ASN A 130 7.27 14.88 3.34
N SER A 131 6.92 14.69 4.60
CA SER A 131 7.61 15.31 5.75
C SER A 131 8.61 14.34 6.39
N TYR A 132 8.53 13.05 6.06
CA TYR A 132 9.42 11.99 6.50
C TYR A 132 10.21 11.44 5.30
N PRO A 133 11.44 10.95 5.52
CA PRO A 133 12.33 10.47 4.45
C PRO A 133 11.91 9.10 3.93
N ILE A 134 10.74 9.02 3.33
CA ILE A 134 10.19 7.80 2.75
C ILE A 134 9.64 8.08 1.36
N LYS A 135 9.85 7.15 0.45
CA LYS A 135 9.27 7.12 -0.89
C LYS A 135 8.57 5.80 -1.12
N ALA A 136 7.51 5.81 -1.93
CA ALA A 136 6.93 4.58 -2.43
C ALA A 136 7.73 4.05 -3.62
N ASP A 137 7.93 2.73 -3.65
CA ASP A 137 8.57 2.03 -4.77
C ASP A 137 7.58 1.75 -5.90
N TYR A 138 6.33 1.52 -5.53
CA TYR A 138 5.22 1.25 -6.44
C TYR A 138 4.12 2.29 -6.21
N ILE A 139 3.77 3.03 -7.27
CA ILE A 139 2.83 4.15 -7.19
C ILE A 139 1.73 3.98 -8.24
N GLY A 140 0.47 3.97 -7.80
CA GLY A 140 -0.68 3.91 -8.70
C GLY A 140 -0.83 5.20 -9.51
N LEU A 141 -0.87 6.33 -8.82
CA LEU A 141 -0.92 7.66 -9.42
C LEU A 141 -0.20 8.67 -8.53
N SER A 142 0.68 9.46 -9.12
CA SER A 142 1.33 10.59 -8.45
C SER A 142 0.59 11.88 -8.79
N LEU A 143 0.26 12.65 -7.75
CA LEU A 143 -0.49 13.90 -7.86
C LEU A 143 0.27 15.01 -7.11
N SER A 144 0.63 16.06 -7.80
CA SER A 144 1.11 17.28 -7.16
C SER A 144 -0.09 18.11 -6.70
N THR A 145 -0.45 17.97 -5.43
CA THR A 145 -1.54 18.72 -4.81
C THR A 145 -1.01 19.88 -3.98
N THR A 146 -1.85 20.87 -3.72
CA THR A 146 -1.51 21.93 -2.76
C THR A 146 -1.73 21.43 -1.32
N LEU A 147 -1.19 22.17 -0.34
CA LEU A 147 -1.37 21.84 1.09
C LEU A 147 -2.84 21.94 1.54
N LYS A 148 -3.67 22.68 0.81
CA LYS A 148 -5.08 22.89 1.12
C LYS A 148 -6.00 21.82 0.49
N GLU A 149 -5.52 21.10 -0.50
CA GLU A 149 -6.28 20.04 -1.16
C GLU A 149 -6.19 18.74 -0.39
N TYR A 150 -7.28 17.99 -0.36
CA TYR A 150 -7.39 16.71 0.33
C TYR A 150 -7.72 15.59 -0.65
N ILE A 151 -7.06 14.45 -0.51
CA ILE A 151 -7.34 13.24 -1.28
C ILE A 151 -8.16 12.28 -0.43
N LYS A 152 -9.34 11.91 -0.94
CA LYS A 152 -10.23 10.90 -0.35
C LYS A 152 -10.26 9.67 -1.25
N VAL A 153 -9.90 8.53 -0.70
CA VAL A 153 -9.95 7.23 -1.39
C VAL A 153 -11.11 6.42 -0.84
N VAL A 154 -12.00 5.96 -1.72
CA VAL A 154 -13.14 5.07 -1.43
C VAL A 154 -12.96 3.79 -2.23
N LEU A 155 -12.74 2.64 -1.53
CA LEU A 155 -12.41 1.36 -2.15
C LEU A 155 -13.55 0.33 -2.07
N PHE A 156 -14.70 0.69 -1.53
CA PHE A 156 -15.87 -0.19 -1.41
C PHE A 156 -17.17 0.57 -1.65
N GLY A 157 -18.24 -0.17 -1.94
CA GLY A 157 -19.56 0.41 -2.24
C GLY A 157 -19.68 0.94 -3.67
N ASP A 158 -20.78 1.65 -3.94
CA ASP A 158 -21.10 2.14 -5.30
C ASP A 158 -20.28 3.38 -5.69
N ASP A 159 -19.81 4.14 -4.69
CA ASP A 159 -19.03 5.37 -4.88
C ASP A 159 -17.52 5.15 -4.94
N GLN A 160 -17.07 3.96 -5.34
CA GLN A 160 -15.63 3.70 -5.47
C GLN A 160 -14.96 4.73 -6.37
N GLY A 161 -13.86 5.28 -5.85
CA GLY A 161 -13.11 6.32 -6.56
C GLY A 161 -12.04 6.99 -5.71
N VAL A 162 -11.28 7.83 -6.37
CA VAL A 162 -10.35 8.77 -5.73
C VAL A 162 -10.87 10.18 -6.02
N TYR A 163 -10.99 10.98 -5.00
CA TYR A 163 -11.58 12.31 -5.04
C TYR A 163 -10.59 13.35 -4.51
N LEU A 164 -10.59 14.52 -5.15
CA LEU A 164 -9.87 15.71 -4.73
C LEU A 164 -10.88 16.75 -4.25
N SER A 165 -10.66 17.34 -3.08
CA SER A 165 -11.48 18.41 -2.49
C SER A 165 -10.62 19.53 -1.92
#